data_120ba37d0d5569959688c6bb2a943255
#
_entry.id   120ba37d0d5569959688c6bb2a943255
#
_cell.length_a   1.000
_cell.length_b   1.000
_cell.length_c   1.000
_cell.angle_alpha   90.00
_cell.angle_beta   90.00
_cell.angle_gamma   90.00
#
_symmetry.space_group_name_H-M   'P 1'
#
loop_
_entity.id
_entity.type
_entity.pdbx_description
1 polymer ?
#
loop_
_entity_poly.entity_id
_entity_poly.type
_entity_poly.pdbx_seq_one_letter_code
_entity_poly.pdbx_strand_id
1 'polypeptide(L)'
;KNKIYSLTKKINDLLHFKFGIKNLYHRMIFTASALVVERFGGNLEAIKNNGFNPFRNKIYDTLSKSLEHHKQQNLKIGILLEVYSRIEINIVENQNDINTFIDCVVEISQSVNSDNWNGEDVMGIFFNEFNRYKKKSESGQIFTPEHITSFMYDLIGVSHNDRVLDATCGSGGFLVKAMANMINEVGGVNTAEAESIKKNQLFGIEFDRE
;
A
#
# COMPACT_ATOMS: atom_id res chain seq x y z
N LYS A 1 -5.30 -8.86 10.99
CA LYS A 1 -4.09 -9.47 10.39
C LYS A 1 -4.44 -10.61 9.44
N ASN A 2 -5.08 -11.67 9.88
CA ASN A 2 -5.46 -12.81 9.03
C ASN A 2 -6.31 -12.40 7.82
N LYS A 3 -7.15 -11.39 7.97
CA LYS A 3 -8.00 -10.86 6.89
C LYS A 3 -7.17 -10.20 5.78
N ILE A 4 -6.22 -9.32 6.13
CA ILE A 4 -5.34 -8.65 5.15
C ILE A 4 -4.52 -9.69 4.38
N TYR A 5 -3.94 -10.69 5.06
CA TYR A 5 -3.23 -11.78 4.40
C TYR A 5 -4.09 -12.55 3.40
N SER A 6 -5.32 -12.89 3.79
CA SER A 6 -6.28 -13.59 2.92
C SER A 6 -6.62 -12.77 1.66
N LEU A 7 -6.88 -11.48 1.83
CA LEU A 7 -7.16 -10.56 0.73
C LEU A 7 -5.95 -10.37 -0.19
N THR A 8 -4.75 -10.23 0.41
CA THR A 8 -3.49 -10.09 -0.34
C THR A 8 -3.20 -11.33 -1.19
N LYS A 9 -3.42 -12.52 -0.64
CA LYS A 9 -3.30 -13.76 -1.40
C LYS A 9 -4.23 -13.78 -2.60
N LYS A 10 -5.49 -13.41 -2.39
CA LYS A 10 -6.49 -13.36 -3.45
C LYS A 10 -6.12 -12.34 -4.54
N ILE A 11 -5.64 -11.17 -4.15
CA ILE A 11 -5.10 -10.16 -5.08
C ILE A 11 -3.93 -10.74 -5.88
N ASN A 12 -2.97 -11.38 -5.22
CA ASN A 12 -1.80 -11.96 -5.89
C ASN A 12 -2.19 -13.01 -6.94
N ASP A 13 -3.11 -13.90 -6.59
CA ASP A 13 -3.62 -14.93 -7.51
C ASP A 13 -4.33 -14.29 -8.72
N LEU A 14 -5.19 -13.30 -8.49
CA LEU A 14 -5.88 -12.57 -9.56
C LEU A 14 -4.88 -11.87 -10.50
N LEU A 15 -3.96 -11.09 -9.95
CA LEU A 15 -3.00 -10.33 -10.75
C LEU A 15 -2.06 -11.25 -11.53
N HIS A 16 -1.60 -12.34 -10.92
CA HIS A 16 -0.70 -13.28 -11.57
C HIS A 16 -1.37 -14.12 -12.66
N PHE A 17 -2.54 -14.69 -12.37
CA PHE A 17 -3.19 -15.67 -13.25
C PHE A 17 -4.23 -15.08 -14.18
N LYS A 18 -4.98 -14.05 -13.75
CA LYS A 18 -6.08 -13.47 -14.52
C LYS A 18 -5.67 -12.20 -15.25
N PHE A 19 -4.95 -11.30 -14.57
CA PHE A 19 -4.45 -10.06 -15.17
C PHE A 19 -3.13 -10.27 -15.94
N GLY A 20 -2.47 -11.41 -15.79
CA GLY A 20 -1.24 -11.76 -16.49
C GLY A 20 0.02 -11.02 -16.03
N ILE A 21 -0.04 -10.31 -14.91
CA ILE A 21 1.10 -9.54 -14.37
C ILE A 21 2.08 -10.50 -13.70
N LYS A 22 3.11 -10.92 -14.43
CA LYS A 22 4.10 -11.90 -13.95
C LYS A 22 5.16 -11.29 -13.05
N ASN A 23 5.54 -10.04 -13.28
CA ASN A 23 6.53 -9.34 -12.48
C ASN A 23 5.97 -9.01 -11.09
N LEU A 24 6.75 -9.33 -10.05
CA LEU A 24 6.40 -9.07 -8.65
C LEU A 24 6.16 -7.58 -8.39
N TYR A 25 7.12 -6.74 -8.79
CA TYR A 25 7.06 -5.30 -8.54
C TYR A 25 5.88 -4.66 -9.27
N HIS A 26 5.57 -5.10 -10.48
CA HIS A 26 4.38 -4.65 -11.19
C HIS A 26 3.09 -5.00 -10.45
N ARG A 27 2.99 -6.18 -9.82
CA ARG A 27 1.84 -6.53 -8.98
C ARG A 27 1.74 -5.62 -7.76
N MET A 28 2.88 -5.33 -7.11
CA MET A 28 2.93 -4.40 -5.97
C MET A 28 2.49 -3.00 -6.37
N ILE A 29 3.07 -2.45 -7.44
CA ILE A 29 2.73 -1.11 -7.95
C ILE A 29 1.27 -1.03 -8.38
N PHE A 30 0.75 -2.05 -9.06
CA PHE A 30 -0.66 -2.07 -9.45
C PHE A 30 -1.60 -2.05 -8.24
N THR A 31 -1.30 -2.86 -7.23
CA THR A 31 -2.08 -2.91 -5.99
C THR A 31 -1.96 -1.61 -5.18
N ALA A 32 -0.73 -1.09 -5.03
CA ALA A 32 -0.49 0.17 -4.35
C ALA A 32 -1.21 1.34 -5.04
N SER A 33 -1.18 1.38 -6.38
CA SER A 33 -1.91 2.38 -7.17
C SER A 33 -3.40 2.35 -6.90
N ALA A 34 -4.02 1.17 -6.86
CA ALA A 34 -5.43 1.02 -6.55
C ALA A 34 -5.77 1.45 -5.11
N LEU A 35 -4.94 1.13 -4.12
CA LEU A 35 -5.10 1.58 -2.73
C LEU A 35 -4.98 3.11 -2.60
N VAL A 36 -4.01 3.71 -3.28
CA VAL A 36 -3.84 5.16 -3.32
C VAL A 36 -5.07 5.83 -3.94
N VAL A 37 -5.61 5.27 -5.01
CA VAL A 37 -6.83 5.77 -5.66
C VAL A 37 -8.01 5.76 -4.71
N GLU A 38 -8.23 4.67 -3.95
CA GLU A 38 -9.27 4.63 -2.92
C GLU A 38 -9.04 5.69 -1.84
N ARG A 39 -7.82 5.89 -1.39
CA ARG A 39 -7.46 6.91 -0.39
C ARG A 39 -7.75 8.33 -0.86
N PHE A 40 -7.57 8.61 -2.15
CA PHE A 40 -7.88 9.92 -2.76
C PHE A 40 -9.33 10.06 -3.25
N GLY A 41 -10.24 9.22 -2.78
CA GLY A 41 -11.66 9.30 -3.10
C GLY A 41 -12.01 8.85 -4.52
N GLY A 42 -11.18 7.98 -5.12
CA GLY A 42 -11.40 7.46 -6.47
C GLY A 42 -12.64 6.58 -6.61
N ASN A 43 -13.15 6.04 -5.51
CA ASN A 43 -14.36 5.22 -5.45
C ASN A 43 -14.40 4.13 -6.54
N LEU A 44 -13.52 3.12 -6.39
CA LEU A 44 -13.45 2.01 -7.35
C LEU A 44 -14.73 1.17 -7.38
N GLU A 45 -15.52 1.14 -6.31
CA GLU A 45 -16.81 0.45 -6.29
C GLU A 45 -17.79 1.00 -7.34
N ALA A 46 -17.77 2.30 -7.59
CA ALA A 46 -18.66 2.94 -8.56
C ALA A 46 -18.42 2.51 -10.01
N ILE A 47 -17.25 1.91 -10.30
CA ILE A 47 -16.88 1.45 -11.64
C ILE A 47 -16.95 -0.07 -11.80
N LYS A 48 -17.44 -0.79 -10.81
CA LYS A 48 -17.76 -2.22 -10.97
C LYS A 48 -18.70 -2.41 -12.16
N ASN A 49 -18.51 -3.50 -12.87
CA ASN A 49 -19.29 -3.88 -14.05
C ASN A 49 -19.10 -3.00 -15.31
N ASN A 50 -18.18 -2.04 -15.29
CA ASN A 50 -17.94 -1.16 -16.44
C ASN A 50 -16.87 -1.69 -17.42
N GLY A 51 -16.26 -2.85 -17.12
CA GLY A 51 -15.22 -3.46 -17.93
C GLY A 51 -13.80 -3.03 -17.57
N PHE A 52 -12.84 -3.66 -18.24
CA PHE A 52 -11.42 -3.53 -17.91
C PHE A 52 -10.85 -2.13 -18.20
N ASN A 53 -11.14 -1.57 -19.37
CA ASN A 53 -10.57 -0.28 -19.76
C ASN A 53 -11.02 0.88 -18.87
N PRO A 54 -12.31 1.04 -18.55
CA PRO A 54 -12.76 2.03 -17.56
C PRO A 54 -12.12 1.85 -16.18
N PHE A 55 -11.95 0.61 -15.73
CA PHE A 55 -11.27 0.29 -14.47
C PHE A 55 -9.80 0.76 -14.49
N ARG A 56 -9.03 0.39 -15.53
CA ARG A 56 -7.62 0.78 -15.67
C ARG A 56 -7.46 2.30 -15.79
N ASN A 57 -8.31 2.94 -16.60
CA ASN A 57 -8.29 4.38 -16.80
C ASN A 57 -8.66 5.14 -15.52
N LYS A 58 -9.61 4.66 -14.74
CA LYS A 58 -9.97 5.27 -13.45
C LYS A 58 -8.79 5.37 -12.51
N ILE A 59 -7.98 4.30 -12.41
CA ILE A 59 -6.76 4.31 -11.60
C ILE A 59 -5.78 5.37 -12.14
N TYR A 60 -5.49 5.35 -13.44
CA TYR A 60 -4.57 6.29 -14.06
C TYR A 60 -5.01 7.74 -13.88
N ASP A 61 -6.26 8.06 -14.20
CA ASP A 61 -6.80 9.42 -14.16
C ASP A 61 -6.82 9.98 -12.73
N THR A 62 -7.16 9.14 -11.74
CA THR A 62 -7.17 9.57 -10.34
C THR A 62 -5.75 9.85 -9.84
N LEU A 63 -4.78 9.00 -10.16
CA LEU A 63 -3.37 9.24 -9.84
C LEU A 63 -2.85 10.51 -10.52
N SER A 64 -3.15 10.70 -11.81
CA SER A 64 -2.73 11.88 -12.57
C SER A 64 -3.28 13.18 -11.97
N LYS A 65 -4.58 13.21 -11.62
CA LYS A 65 -5.20 14.36 -10.96
C LYS A 65 -4.60 14.64 -9.59
N SER A 66 -4.33 13.59 -8.81
CA SER A 66 -3.69 13.74 -7.50
C SER A 66 -2.28 14.31 -7.61
N LEU A 67 -1.54 13.97 -8.68
CA LEU A 67 -0.25 14.56 -9.00
C LEU A 67 -0.34 16.07 -9.25
N GLU A 68 -1.34 16.51 -10.02
CA GLU A 68 -1.50 17.93 -10.33
C GLU A 68 -1.74 18.78 -9.07
N HIS A 69 -2.48 18.27 -8.11
CA HIS A 69 -2.76 18.93 -6.83
C HIS A 69 -1.59 18.90 -5.83
N HIS A 70 -0.69 17.92 -5.93
CA HIS A 70 0.36 17.67 -4.95
C HIS A 70 1.79 17.77 -5.52
N LYS A 71 1.97 18.38 -6.70
CA LYS A 71 3.25 18.44 -7.45
C LYS A 71 4.47 18.92 -6.64
N GLN A 72 4.26 19.69 -5.60
CA GLN A 72 5.36 20.20 -4.76
C GLN A 72 5.70 19.31 -3.56
N GLN A 73 4.84 18.35 -3.19
CA GLN A 73 4.98 17.58 -1.95
C GLN A 73 5.24 16.10 -2.14
N ASN A 74 5.04 15.53 -3.35
CA ASN A 74 5.08 14.07 -3.50
C ASN A 74 5.65 13.61 -4.85
N LEU A 75 6.99 13.66 -4.97
CA LEU A 75 7.72 13.06 -6.11
C LEU A 75 7.39 11.57 -6.30
N LYS A 76 6.97 10.86 -5.24
CA LYS A 76 6.66 9.44 -5.24
C LYS A 76 5.40 9.09 -6.05
N ILE A 77 4.37 9.96 -6.05
CA ILE A 77 3.18 9.71 -6.87
C ILE A 77 3.53 9.76 -8.37
N GLY A 78 4.48 10.62 -8.76
CA GLY A 78 4.98 10.68 -10.12
C GLY A 78 5.64 9.37 -10.57
N ILE A 79 6.48 8.80 -9.71
CA ILE A 79 7.12 7.51 -9.97
C ILE A 79 6.06 6.41 -10.04
N LEU A 80 5.10 6.40 -9.12
CA LEU A 80 4.01 5.43 -9.11
C LEU A 80 3.22 5.45 -10.43
N LEU A 81 2.86 6.65 -10.91
CA LEU A 81 2.12 6.81 -12.18
C LEU A 81 2.96 6.38 -13.39
N GLU A 82 4.25 6.74 -13.42
CA GLU A 82 5.17 6.34 -14.47
C GLU A 82 5.30 4.82 -14.57
N VAL A 83 5.56 4.16 -13.44
CA VAL A 83 5.67 2.70 -13.41
C VAL A 83 4.33 2.04 -13.74
N TYR A 84 3.21 2.55 -13.16
CA TYR A 84 1.88 2.03 -13.46
C TYR A 84 1.56 2.06 -14.96
N SER A 85 1.91 3.14 -15.66
CA SER A 85 1.64 3.28 -17.10
C SER A 85 2.38 2.25 -17.96
N ARG A 86 3.52 1.75 -17.47
CA ARG A 86 4.37 0.75 -18.17
C ARG A 86 4.01 -0.70 -17.85
N ILE A 87 3.09 -0.95 -16.91
CA ILE A 87 2.70 -2.31 -16.55
C ILE A 87 1.97 -2.96 -17.74
N GLU A 88 2.53 -4.05 -18.25
CA GLU A 88 1.88 -4.91 -19.22
C GLU A 88 0.81 -5.74 -18.53
N ILE A 89 -0.44 -5.57 -18.95
CA ILE A 89 -1.60 -6.24 -18.38
C ILE A 89 -2.42 -6.85 -19.52
N ASN A 90 -2.79 -8.10 -19.36
CA ASN A 90 -3.75 -8.74 -20.28
C ASN A 90 -5.12 -8.08 -20.11
N ILE A 91 -5.86 -7.96 -21.21
CA ILE A 91 -7.26 -7.56 -21.14
C ILE A 91 -8.02 -8.62 -20.34
N VAL A 92 -8.62 -8.19 -19.23
CA VAL A 92 -9.43 -9.06 -18.35
C VAL A 92 -10.88 -8.99 -18.83
N GLU A 93 -11.33 -10.05 -19.50
CA GLU A 93 -12.70 -10.13 -20.03
C GLU A 93 -13.71 -10.50 -18.92
N ASN A 94 -13.28 -11.29 -17.94
CA ASN A 94 -14.16 -11.72 -16.86
C ASN A 94 -14.37 -10.58 -15.85
N GLN A 95 -15.56 -9.98 -15.91
CA GLN A 95 -15.93 -8.88 -15.02
C GLN A 95 -15.89 -9.25 -13.54
N ASN A 96 -16.15 -10.51 -13.19
CA ASN A 96 -16.08 -10.97 -11.80
C ASN A 96 -14.66 -10.91 -11.24
N ASP A 97 -13.63 -11.14 -12.06
CA ASP A 97 -12.23 -11.04 -11.62
C ASP A 97 -11.87 -9.57 -11.31
N ILE A 98 -12.35 -8.62 -12.12
CA ILE A 98 -12.18 -7.18 -11.88
C ILE A 98 -12.90 -6.76 -10.60
N ASN A 99 -14.18 -7.13 -10.47
CA ASN A 99 -14.98 -6.81 -9.29
C ASN A 99 -14.36 -7.39 -8.02
N THR A 100 -13.87 -8.62 -8.08
CA THR A 100 -13.21 -9.27 -6.95
C THR A 100 -11.91 -8.55 -6.54
N PHE A 101 -11.13 -8.07 -7.51
CA PHE A 101 -9.95 -7.25 -7.21
C PHE A 101 -10.35 -5.94 -6.52
N ILE A 102 -11.37 -5.24 -7.05
CA ILE A 102 -11.90 -4.02 -6.44
C ILE A 102 -12.36 -4.26 -5.00
N ASP A 103 -13.14 -5.32 -4.76
CA ASP A 103 -13.60 -5.70 -3.42
C ASP A 103 -12.44 -5.87 -2.43
N CYS A 104 -11.41 -6.59 -2.85
CA CYS A 104 -10.23 -6.81 -2.01
C CYS A 104 -9.50 -5.51 -1.67
N VAL A 105 -9.34 -4.62 -2.66
CA VAL A 105 -8.67 -3.31 -2.47
C VAL A 105 -9.47 -2.42 -1.52
N VAL A 106 -10.77 -2.29 -1.74
CA VAL A 106 -11.67 -1.49 -0.89
C VAL A 106 -11.65 -2.00 0.55
N GLU A 107 -11.75 -3.32 0.74
CA GLU A 107 -11.76 -3.93 2.06
C GLU A 107 -10.42 -3.74 2.81
N ILE A 108 -9.28 -3.84 2.12
CA ILE A 108 -7.96 -3.51 2.70
C ILE A 108 -7.91 -2.02 3.06
N SER A 109 -8.31 -1.13 2.15
CA SER A 109 -8.32 0.32 2.39
C SER A 109 -9.15 0.68 3.62
N GLN A 110 -10.35 0.12 3.75
CA GLN A 110 -11.20 0.33 4.93
C GLN A 110 -10.55 -0.20 6.21
N SER A 111 -9.89 -1.36 6.17
CA SER A 111 -9.23 -1.96 7.32
C SER A 111 -8.07 -1.10 7.82
N VAL A 112 -7.24 -0.58 6.91
CA VAL A 112 -6.08 0.27 7.24
C VAL A 112 -6.50 1.65 7.76
N ASN A 113 -7.64 2.16 7.30
CA ASN A 113 -8.17 3.47 7.73
C ASN A 113 -9.13 3.38 8.94
N SER A 114 -9.25 2.22 9.58
CA SER A 114 -10.09 2.04 10.77
C SER A 114 -9.31 2.25 12.06
N ASP A 115 -10.01 2.64 13.12
CA ASP A 115 -9.43 2.76 14.48
C ASP A 115 -8.94 1.41 15.05
N ASN A 116 -9.34 0.30 14.44
CA ASN A 116 -8.89 -1.05 14.80
C ASN A 116 -7.60 -1.48 14.09
N TRP A 117 -6.98 -0.60 13.30
CA TRP A 117 -5.72 -0.90 12.65
C TRP A 117 -4.56 -0.90 13.65
N ASN A 118 -3.78 -1.98 13.67
CA ASN A 118 -2.70 -2.21 14.63
C ASN A 118 -1.31 -1.88 14.07
N GLY A 119 -1.23 -1.14 12.97
CA GLY A 119 0.05 -0.77 12.33
C GLY A 119 0.70 -1.92 11.57
N GLU A 120 -0.09 -2.79 10.94
CA GLU A 120 0.46 -3.80 10.05
C GLU A 120 1.14 -3.14 8.84
N ASP A 121 2.34 -3.60 8.52
CA ASP A 121 3.03 -3.23 7.29
C ASP A 121 2.38 -3.94 6.09
N VAL A 122 1.39 -3.29 5.50
CA VAL A 122 0.62 -3.81 4.36
C VAL A 122 1.50 -4.06 3.15
N MET A 123 2.49 -3.19 2.91
CA MET A 123 3.41 -3.35 1.77
C MET A 123 4.37 -4.51 1.98
N GLY A 124 4.87 -4.70 3.21
CA GLY A 124 5.64 -5.89 3.58
C GLY A 124 4.83 -7.18 3.47
N ILE A 125 3.54 -7.15 3.83
CA ILE A 125 2.63 -8.29 3.62
C ILE A 125 2.48 -8.60 2.13
N PHE A 126 2.27 -7.58 1.28
CA PHE A 126 2.17 -7.75 -0.18
C PHE A 126 3.46 -8.33 -0.75
N PHE A 127 4.61 -7.79 -0.38
CA PHE A 127 5.88 -8.29 -0.87
C PHE A 127 6.09 -9.77 -0.52
N ASN A 128 5.86 -10.14 0.73
CA ASN A 128 6.02 -11.53 1.19
C ASN A 128 5.06 -12.48 0.45
N GLU A 129 3.81 -12.08 0.28
CA GLU A 129 2.81 -12.91 -0.40
C GLU A 129 3.10 -13.00 -1.91
N PHE A 130 3.46 -11.88 -2.55
CA PHE A 130 3.69 -11.82 -3.99
C PHE A 130 4.98 -12.55 -4.39
N ASN A 131 5.96 -12.66 -3.50
CA ASN A 131 7.16 -13.49 -3.68
C ASN A 131 6.88 -14.99 -3.75
N ARG A 132 5.69 -15.44 -3.37
CA ARG A 132 5.34 -16.88 -3.35
C ARG A 132 5.62 -17.60 -4.67
N TYR A 133 5.50 -16.90 -5.81
CA TYR A 133 5.74 -17.47 -7.14
C TYR A 133 7.16 -17.28 -7.66
N LYS A 134 8.06 -16.64 -6.88
CA LYS A 134 9.48 -16.53 -7.22
C LYS A 134 10.26 -17.77 -6.78
N LYS A 135 11.27 -18.16 -7.58
CA LYS A 135 12.27 -19.12 -7.13
C LYS A 135 13.13 -18.46 -6.03
N LYS A 136 13.48 -19.23 -4.98
CA LYS A 136 14.23 -18.75 -3.80
C LYS A 136 15.53 -17.98 -4.08
N SER A 137 16.08 -18.11 -5.28
CA SER A 137 17.37 -17.50 -5.69
C SER A 137 17.27 -16.03 -6.15
N GLU A 138 16.07 -15.46 -6.25
CA GLU A 138 15.87 -14.15 -6.92
C GLU A 138 15.47 -13.01 -5.99
N SER A 139 15.23 -13.25 -4.70
CA SER A 139 14.84 -12.18 -3.77
C SER A 139 15.94 -11.89 -2.76
N GLY A 140 16.66 -10.78 -2.97
CA GLY A 140 17.68 -10.28 -2.03
C GLY A 140 17.09 -9.45 -0.88
N GLN A 141 15.84 -8.98 -0.98
CA GLN A 141 15.22 -8.17 0.07
C GLN A 141 14.39 -9.03 1.02
N ILE A 142 14.60 -8.83 2.33
CA ILE A 142 13.86 -9.48 3.41
C ILE A 142 13.29 -8.37 4.28
N PHE A 143 11.96 -8.35 4.44
CA PHE A 143 11.31 -7.39 5.33
C PHE A 143 11.44 -7.81 6.79
N THR A 144 11.64 -6.82 7.65
CA THR A 144 11.73 -7.04 9.08
C THR A 144 10.40 -7.56 9.63
N PRO A 145 10.39 -8.71 10.34
CA PRO A 145 9.15 -9.23 10.92
C PRO A 145 8.54 -8.27 11.93
N GLU A 146 7.20 -8.21 11.97
CA GLU A 146 6.45 -7.29 12.82
C GLU A 146 6.79 -7.37 14.33
N HIS A 147 7.07 -8.57 14.82
CA HIS A 147 7.47 -8.71 16.24
C HIS A 147 8.80 -8.05 16.56
N ILE A 148 9.72 -7.94 15.58
CA ILE A 148 10.99 -7.23 15.72
C ILE A 148 10.75 -5.71 15.68
N THR A 149 9.91 -5.22 14.74
CA THR A 149 9.59 -3.78 14.68
C THR A 149 8.87 -3.32 15.95
N SER A 150 7.96 -4.13 16.50
CA SER A 150 7.29 -3.87 17.77
C SER A 150 8.27 -3.83 18.93
N PHE A 151 9.14 -4.84 19.04
CA PHE A 151 10.15 -4.91 20.11
C PHE A 151 11.09 -3.70 20.08
N MET A 152 11.57 -3.31 18.91
CA MET A 152 12.45 -2.14 18.78
C MET A 152 11.72 -0.84 19.10
N TYR A 153 10.46 -0.68 18.70
CA TYR A 153 9.65 0.47 19.08
C TYR A 153 9.53 0.60 20.60
N ASP A 154 9.16 -0.48 21.27
CA ASP A 154 9.00 -0.52 22.73
C ASP A 154 10.33 -0.24 23.46
N LEU A 155 11.45 -0.75 22.92
CA LEU A 155 12.78 -0.55 23.49
C LEU A 155 13.25 0.91 23.42
N ILE A 156 12.94 1.62 22.33
CA ILE A 156 13.35 3.01 22.10
C ILE A 156 12.49 3.97 22.94
N GLY A 157 11.24 3.58 23.26
CA GLY A 157 10.32 4.39 24.05
C GLY A 157 9.80 5.63 23.32
N VAL A 158 9.47 5.50 22.03
CA VAL A 158 8.91 6.58 21.22
C VAL A 158 7.53 7.00 21.75
N SER A 159 7.29 8.29 21.86
CA SER A 159 6.02 8.91 22.24
C SER A 159 5.38 9.68 21.07
N HIS A 160 4.09 10.04 21.20
CA HIS A 160 3.36 10.81 20.20
C HIS A 160 3.94 12.20 19.91
N ASN A 161 4.82 12.72 20.77
CA ASN A 161 5.48 14.03 20.59
C ASN A 161 6.81 13.93 19.84
N ASP A 162 7.32 12.73 19.60
CA ASP A 162 8.62 12.52 19.00
C ASP A 162 8.58 12.63 17.47
N ARG A 163 9.77 12.87 16.89
CA ARG A 163 10.01 12.77 15.46
C ARG A 163 10.86 11.53 15.20
N VAL A 164 10.38 10.66 14.35
CA VAL A 164 11.00 9.37 14.03
C VAL A 164 11.63 9.42 12.65
N LEU A 165 12.92 9.08 12.58
CA LEU A 165 13.64 8.90 11.31
C LEU A 165 14.08 7.44 11.18
N ASP A 166 13.71 6.82 10.08
CA ASP A 166 14.27 5.54 9.60
C ASP A 166 15.11 5.81 8.36
N ALA A 167 16.43 5.70 8.50
CA ALA A 167 17.37 6.03 7.42
C ALA A 167 17.51 4.92 6.35
N THR A 168 16.86 3.77 6.56
CA THR A 168 16.88 2.61 5.66
C THR A 168 15.51 1.94 5.66
N CYS A 169 14.46 2.73 5.40
CA CYS A 169 13.11 2.37 5.79
C CYS A 169 12.49 1.20 5.00
N GLY A 170 13.03 0.84 3.86
CA GLY A 170 12.43 -0.19 3.00
C GLY A 170 10.95 0.12 2.74
N SER A 171 10.05 -0.84 3.01
CA SER A 171 8.59 -0.64 2.93
C SER A 171 8.01 0.28 4.00
N GLY A 172 8.80 0.72 4.97
CA GLY A 172 8.37 1.58 6.07
C GLY A 172 7.82 0.84 7.29
N GLY A 173 8.14 -0.45 7.47
CA GLY A 173 7.60 -1.27 8.55
C GLY A 173 7.78 -0.69 9.95
N PHE A 174 8.95 -0.11 10.25
CA PHE A 174 9.20 0.58 11.52
C PHE A 174 8.40 1.88 11.65
N LEU A 175 8.32 2.67 10.57
CA LEU A 175 7.56 3.93 10.56
C LEU A 175 6.05 3.70 10.68
N VAL A 176 5.54 2.65 10.02
CA VAL A 176 4.14 2.24 10.11
C VAL A 176 3.79 1.83 11.54
N LYS A 177 4.68 1.09 12.20
CA LYS A 177 4.49 0.69 13.60
C LYS A 177 4.52 1.89 14.54
N ALA A 178 5.51 2.79 14.38
CA ALA A 178 5.59 4.02 15.14
C ALA A 178 4.33 4.87 14.96
N MET A 179 3.89 5.07 13.71
CA MET A 179 2.68 5.82 13.39
C MET A 179 1.44 5.27 14.11
N ALA A 180 1.22 3.96 14.06
CA ALA A 180 0.05 3.35 14.68
C ALA A 180 0.05 3.54 16.20
N ASN A 181 1.19 3.33 16.86
CA ASN A 181 1.27 3.48 18.31
C ASN A 181 1.11 4.95 18.74
N MET A 182 1.80 5.89 18.06
CA MET A 182 1.65 7.34 18.34
C MET A 182 0.20 7.83 18.13
N ILE A 183 -0.47 7.36 17.07
CA ILE A 183 -1.89 7.68 16.81
C ILE A 183 -2.80 7.10 17.90
N ASN A 184 -2.53 5.90 18.38
CA ASN A 184 -3.30 5.30 19.47
C ASN A 184 -3.15 6.11 20.76
N GLU A 185 -1.95 6.62 21.08
CA GLU A 185 -1.71 7.48 22.23
C GLU A 185 -2.55 8.77 22.21
N VAL A 186 -2.82 9.32 21.03
CA VAL A 186 -3.61 10.56 20.87
C VAL A 186 -5.10 10.31 20.64
N GLY A 187 -5.58 9.09 20.84
CA GLY A 187 -7.01 8.77 20.80
C GLY A 187 -7.57 8.36 19.45
N GLY A 188 -6.70 7.99 18.49
CA GLY A 188 -7.11 7.40 17.22
C GLY A 188 -6.92 8.29 15.99
N VAL A 189 -7.30 7.75 14.84
CA VAL A 189 -6.95 8.31 13.50
C VAL A 189 -7.65 9.63 13.16
N ASN A 190 -8.71 9.99 13.86
CA ASN A 190 -9.56 11.14 13.55
C ASN A 190 -9.21 12.41 14.35
N THR A 191 -8.07 12.42 15.06
CA THR A 191 -7.62 13.59 15.84
C THR A 191 -6.74 14.52 15.00
N ALA A 192 -6.64 15.80 15.39
CA ALA A 192 -5.73 16.75 14.76
C ALA A 192 -4.26 16.36 14.97
N GLU A 193 -3.95 15.80 16.14
CA GLU A 193 -2.65 15.27 16.49
C GLU A 193 -2.26 14.10 15.57
N ALA A 194 -3.19 13.20 15.26
CA ALA A 194 -2.95 12.10 14.32
C ALA A 194 -2.59 12.61 12.92
N GLU A 195 -3.23 13.67 12.45
CA GLU A 195 -2.88 14.31 11.17
C GLU A 195 -1.48 14.96 11.23
N SER A 196 -1.11 15.56 12.35
CA SER A 196 0.24 16.10 12.56
C SER A 196 1.30 15.00 12.55
N ILE A 197 1.05 13.89 13.24
CA ILE A 197 1.95 12.72 13.25
C ILE A 197 2.21 12.24 11.83
N LYS A 198 1.16 12.01 11.05
CA LYS A 198 1.28 11.53 9.66
C LYS A 198 2.07 12.47 8.75
N LYS A 199 1.92 13.79 8.94
CA LYS A 199 2.49 14.79 8.01
C LYS A 199 3.88 15.28 8.42
N ASN A 200 4.18 15.32 9.72
CA ASN A 200 5.28 16.12 10.23
C ASN A 200 6.25 15.36 11.14
N GLN A 201 5.96 14.12 11.53
CA GLN A 201 6.73 13.44 12.57
C GLN A 201 7.44 12.16 12.09
N LEU A 202 7.09 11.63 10.93
CA LEU A 202 7.63 10.38 10.41
C LEU A 202 8.43 10.61 9.14
N PHE A 203 9.70 10.19 9.15
CA PHE A 203 10.64 10.42 8.05
C PHE A 203 11.30 9.10 7.67
N GLY A 204 11.30 8.76 6.39
CA GLY A 204 11.96 7.59 5.84
C GLY A 204 12.94 7.95 4.73
N ILE A 205 14.07 7.27 4.69
CA ILE A 205 15.02 7.32 3.58
C ILE A 205 15.15 5.91 3.01
N GLU A 206 14.97 5.77 1.71
CA GLU A 206 15.16 4.52 0.98
C GLU A 206 15.94 4.77 -0.30
N PHE A 207 16.93 3.92 -0.54
CA PHE A 207 17.78 4.01 -1.73
C PHE A 207 17.11 3.36 -2.95
N ASP A 208 16.43 2.25 -2.73
CA ASP A 208 15.75 1.52 -3.79
C ASP A 208 14.51 2.29 -4.25
N ARG A 209 14.36 2.41 -5.57
CA ARG A 209 13.22 3.11 -6.18
C ARG A 209 12.06 2.18 -6.52
N GLU A 210 12.28 0.87 -6.50
CA GLU A 210 11.28 -0.17 -6.73
C GLU A 210 10.73 -0.69 -5.39
#